data_f814ede0fae0d8248f5a62c9ad739956
#
_entry.id   f814ede0fae0d8248f5a62c9ad739956
#
_cell.length_a   1.000
_cell.length_b   1.000
_cell.length_c   1.000
_cell.angle_alpha   90.00
_cell.angle_beta   90.00
_cell.angle_gamma   90.00
#
_symmetry.space_group_name_H-M   'P 1'
#
loop_
_entity.id
_entity.type
_entity.pdbx_description
1 polymer ?
#
loop_
_entity_poly.entity_id
_entity_poly.type
_entity_poly.pdbx_seq_one_letter_code
_entity_poly.pdbx_strand_id
1 'polypeptide(L)'
;MTTKPVLGISGCLTGSAVRFDGGHKRMGFVMDELAQWVAFRPVCPEMSIGLPTPRPALRLVMTTGGETEMRFSKAPHDDVTHKMAAFTADYLPKNGDLSGFIVCAKSPSCGMERVRLYDENGNRCRKEGVGLFTAALLETFPWLPVEEDGRLHDPVLRENFVERVFALHELNVMRKNGLTRRALLDFHSRYKLQLLAHHQAGYREIGPFVASLHEWDDLDAFFVAYRDKLMTILKKPASRKNHTNVLMHIQGYFRNQLNSRQRGELRDVILHYRDGLLPILAPLTLLKHYLAEYPDRYLMTQNYFDPYPDDLGLRLAVT
;
A
#
# COMPACT_ATOMS: atom_id res chain seq x y z
N MET A 1 6.64 19.30 -12.80
CA MET A 1 6.12 19.09 -11.45
C MET A 1 5.60 17.66 -11.38
N THR A 2 6.16 16.82 -10.53
CA THR A 2 5.65 15.48 -10.28
C THR A 2 4.27 15.61 -9.65
N THR A 3 3.26 14.98 -10.25
CA THR A 3 1.91 14.98 -9.69
C THR A 3 1.91 14.18 -8.39
N LYS A 4 1.16 14.62 -7.36
CA LYS A 4 1.02 13.87 -6.10
C LYS A 4 0.20 12.59 -6.33
N PRO A 5 0.53 11.47 -5.63
CA PRO A 5 -0.34 10.30 -5.57
C PRO A 5 -1.75 10.69 -5.10
N VAL A 6 -2.79 10.15 -5.75
CA VAL A 6 -4.18 10.32 -5.31
C VAL A 6 -4.62 9.09 -4.54
N LEU A 7 -5.03 9.28 -3.29
CA LEU A 7 -5.51 8.22 -2.42
C LEU A 7 -7.00 8.38 -2.14
N GLY A 8 -7.75 7.29 -2.25
CA GLY A 8 -9.07 7.21 -1.66
C GLY A 8 -8.96 7.12 -0.14
N ILE A 9 -9.92 7.68 0.58
CA ILE A 9 -9.93 7.63 2.04
C ILE A 9 -11.34 7.65 2.59
N SER A 10 -11.59 6.86 3.64
CA SER A 10 -12.84 6.98 4.40
C SER A 10 -12.99 8.38 4.98
N GLY A 11 -14.03 9.12 4.61
CA GLY A 11 -14.18 10.54 4.93
C GLY A 11 -14.07 10.87 6.42
N CYS A 12 -14.46 9.98 7.32
CA CYS A 12 -14.32 10.20 8.76
C CYS A 12 -12.85 10.31 9.22
N LEU A 13 -11.90 9.74 8.47
CA LEU A 13 -10.46 9.79 8.78
C LEU A 13 -9.84 11.14 8.46
N THR A 14 -10.48 11.94 7.58
CA THR A 14 -10.05 13.32 7.28
C THR A 14 -10.56 14.34 8.29
N GLY A 15 -11.40 13.93 9.23
CA GLY A 15 -12.06 14.84 10.19
C GLY A 15 -13.49 15.23 9.81
N SER A 16 -14.02 14.66 8.71
CA SER A 16 -15.43 14.92 8.33
C SER A 16 -16.38 14.21 9.29
N ALA A 17 -17.41 14.93 9.76
CA ALA A 17 -18.40 14.44 10.72
C ALA A 17 -19.46 13.54 10.04
N VAL A 18 -19.02 12.43 9.46
CA VAL A 18 -19.84 11.51 8.63
C VAL A 18 -20.07 10.14 9.28
N ARG A 19 -19.62 9.93 10.51
CA ARG A 19 -19.87 8.69 11.23
C ARG A 19 -21.33 8.57 11.64
N PHE A 20 -21.78 7.35 11.95
CA PHE A 20 -23.15 7.07 12.38
C PHE A 20 -23.57 7.87 13.63
N ASP A 21 -22.63 8.21 14.50
CA ASP A 21 -22.81 9.01 15.73
C ASP A 21 -22.71 10.52 15.51
N GLY A 22 -22.49 10.98 14.28
CA GLY A 22 -22.26 12.38 13.95
C GLY A 22 -20.83 12.87 14.19
N GLY A 23 -19.94 11.98 14.62
CA GLY A 23 -18.53 12.29 14.88
C GLY A 23 -17.60 12.02 13.68
N HIS A 24 -16.30 12.07 13.96
CA HIS A 24 -15.23 11.74 13.03
C HIS A 24 -14.16 10.86 13.73
N LYS A 25 -13.18 10.42 12.97
CA LYS A 25 -12.01 9.67 13.45
C LYS A 25 -10.75 10.21 12.78
N ARG A 26 -10.53 11.53 12.85
CA ARG A 26 -9.37 12.18 12.21
C ARG A 26 -8.06 11.47 12.62
N MET A 27 -7.26 11.12 11.63
CA MET A 27 -6.00 10.42 11.81
C MET A 27 -4.82 11.39 11.62
N GLY A 28 -4.02 11.60 12.68
CA GLY A 28 -2.89 12.54 12.68
C GLY A 28 -1.88 12.24 11.58
N PHE A 29 -1.34 11.03 11.51
CA PHE A 29 -0.39 10.65 10.45
C PHE A 29 -0.90 10.99 9.04
N VAL A 30 -2.16 10.70 8.76
CA VAL A 30 -2.75 10.96 7.44
C VAL A 30 -2.84 12.45 7.14
N MET A 31 -3.34 13.23 8.10
CA MET A 31 -3.69 14.64 7.86
C MET A 31 -2.56 15.62 8.14
N ASP A 32 -1.61 15.26 9.00
CA ASP A 32 -0.53 16.17 9.42
C ASP A 32 0.80 15.85 8.70
N GLU A 33 1.03 14.58 8.36
CA GLU A 33 2.27 14.12 7.74
C GLU A 33 2.06 13.74 6.26
N LEU A 34 1.21 12.74 5.98
CA LEU A 34 1.04 12.19 4.62
C LEU A 34 0.39 13.18 3.65
N ALA A 35 -0.54 14.03 4.11
CA ALA A 35 -1.26 15.02 3.28
C ALA A 35 -0.34 16.03 2.57
N GLN A 36 0.88 16.21 3.06
CA GLN A 36 1.87 17.07 2.37
C GLN A 36 2.35 16.45 1.05
N TRP A 37 2.30 15.13 0.92
CA TRP A 37 2.88 14.36 -0.17
C TRP A 37 1.86 13.72 -1.10
N VAL A 38 0.61 13.60 -0.67
CA VAL A 38 -0.48 12.98 -1.44
C VAL A 38 -1.69 13.90 -1.53
N ALA A 39 -2.58 13.61 -2.47
CA ALA A 39 -3.92 14.22 -2.54
C ALA A 39 -4.95 13.18 -2.08
N PHE A 40 -5.91 13.59 -1.26
CA PHE A 40 -6.97 12.70 -0.81
C PHE A 40 -8.26 12.91 -1.59
N ARG A 41 -8.94 11.80 -1.89
CA ARG A 41 -10.32 11.73 -2.42
C ARG A 41 -11.20 11.07 -1.36
N PRO A 42 -11.80 11.88 -0.45
CA PRO A 42 -12.61 11.35 0.64
C PRO A 42 -13.94 10.76 0.11
N VAL A 43 -14.37 9.66 0.73
CA VAL A 43 -15.69 9.08 0.49
C VAL A 43 -16.25 8.50 1.80
N CYS A 44 -17.55 8.66 2.01
CA CYS A 44 -18.27 7.90 3.02
C CYS A 44 -19.34 7.07 2.30
N PRO A 45 -19.11 5.73 2.14
CA PRO A 45 -20.05 4.90 1.41
C PRO A 45 -21.49 4.96 1.97
N GLU A 46 -21.62 5.05 3.29
CA GLU A 46 -22.92 5.12 3.96
C GLU A 46 -23.67 6.43 3.64
N MET A 47 -22.96 7.56 3.59
CA MET A 47 -23.54 8.84 3.14
C MET A 47 -23.87 8.79 1.63
N SER A 48 -23.02 8.16 0.85
CA SER A 48 -23.19 8.07 -0.61
C SER A 48 -24.40 7.25 -1.03
N ILE A 49 -24.87 6.32 -0.19
CA ILE A 49 -26.14 5.59 -0.41
C ILE A 49 -27.36 6.31 0.17
N GLY A 50 -27.22 7.58 0.57
CA GLY A 50 -28.33 8.44 1.03
C GLY A 50 -28.65 8.31 2.52
N LEU A 51 -27.79 7.70 3.33
CA LEU A 51 -28.03 7.64 4.78
C LEU A 51 -27.66 8.98 5.45
N PRO A 52 -28.47 9.48 6.38
CA PRO A 52 -28.19 10.73 7.10
C PRO A 52 -27.06 10.59 8.11
N THR A 53 -26.65 11.71 8.69
CA THR A 53 -25.77 11.79 9.86
C THR A 53 -26.43 12.70 10.90
N PRO A 54 -26.61 12.28 12.17
CA PRO A 54 -26.40 10.93 12.68
C PRO A 54 -27.41 9.91 12.12
N ARG A 55 -27.10 8.59 12.27
CA ARG A 55 -27.96 7.50 11.84
C ARG A 55 -27.85 6.29 12.78
N PRO A 56 -28.82 5.36 12.78
CA PRO A 56 -28.65 4.08 13.46
C PRO A 56 -27.43 3.33 12.94
N ALA A 57 -26.72 2.63 13.84
CA ALA A 57 -25.55 1.86 13.45
C ALA A 57 -25.93 0.71 12.51
N LEU A 58 -25.07 0.43 11.54
CA LEU A 58 -25.14 -0.71 10.65
C LEU A 58 -24.30 -1.88 11.19
N ARG A 59 -24.64 -3.08 10.78
CA ARG A 59 -23.89 -4.32 11.07
C ARG A 59 -23.90 -5.25 9.86
N LEU A 60 -22.90 -6.13 9.77
CA LEU A 60 -22.90 -7.23 8.83
C LEU A 60 -23.63 -8.42 9.45
N VAL A 61 -24.49 -9.07 8.67
CA VAL A 61 -25.27 -10.23 9.06
C VAL A 61 -25.03 -11.33 8.04
N MET A 62 -24.70 -12.55 8.52
CA MET A 62 -24.64 -13.75 7.71
C MET A 62 -26.04 -14.35 7.66
N THR A 63 -26.62 -14.47 6.48
CA THR A 63 -27.89 -15.12 6.25
C THR A 63 -27.76 -16.64 6.38
N THR A 64 -28.90 -17.34 6.57
CA THR A 64 -28.95 -18.82 6.52
C THR A 64 -28.51 -19.36 5.16
N GLY A 65 -28.62 -18.57 4.08
CA GLY A 65 -28.11 -18.89 2.74
C GLY A 65 -26.61 -18.72 2.58
N GLY A 66 -25.88 -18.19 3.59
CA GLY A 66 -24.43 -17.96 3.55
C GLY A 66 -24.04 -16.62 2.91
N GLU A 67 -24.97 -15.75 2.60
CA GLU A 67 -24.71 -14.42 2.05
C GLU A 67 -24.48 -13.41 3.18
N THR A 68 -23.63 -12.41 2.92
CA THR A 68 -23.40 -11.31 3.86
C THR A 68 -24.24 -10.10 3.49
N GLU A 69 -25.10 -9.68 4.40
CA GLU A 69 -25.93 -8.49 4.26
C GLU A 69 -25.51 -7.37 5.22
N MET A 70 -25.82 -6.13 4.86
CA MET A 70 -25.63 -4.95 5.70
C MET A 70 -26.96 -4.39 6.14
N ARG A 71 -27.28 -4.58 7.42
CA ARG A 71 -28.57 -4.22 8.03
C ARG A 71 -28.39 -3.21 9.17
N PHE A 72 -29.43 -2.42 9.46
CA PHE A 72 -29.46 -1.64 10.69
C PHE A 72 -29.41 -2.54 11.93
N SER A 73 -28.69 -2.11 12.97
CA SER A 73 -28.54 -2.85 14.21
C SER A 73 -29.78 -2.81 15.11
N LYS A 74 -30.64 -1.81 14.92
CA LYS A 74 -31.94 -1.64 15.62
C LYS A 74 -33.09 -1.89 14.65
N ALA A 75 -34.23 -2.36 15.18
CA ALA A 75 -35.45 -2.55 14.39
C ALA A 75 -36.04 -1.19 13.88
N PRO A 76 -36.62 -1.17 12.67
CA PRO A 76 -36.65 -2.27 11.72
C PRO A 76 -35.24 -2.55 11.19
N HIS A 77 -34.89 -3.84 11.02
CA HIS A 77 -33.56 -4.22 10.55
C HIS A 77 -33.46 -4.15 9.02
N ASP A 78 -33.75 -2.97 8.47
CA ASP A 78 -33.76 -2.76 7.02
C ASP A 78 -32.39 -3.07 6.42
N ASP A 79 -32.41 -3.79 5.31
CA ASP A 79 -31.25 -4.15 4.53
C ASP A 79 -30.86 -3.02 3.55
N VAL A 80 -29.60 -2.65 3.54
CA VAL A 80 -29.02 -1.65 2.63
C VAL A 80 -27.96 -2.23 1.69
N THR A 81 -27.84 -3.55 1.62
CA THR A 81 -26.83 -4.26 0.80
C THR A 81 -26.94 -3.87 -0.65
N HIS A 82 -28.15 -3.89 -1.24
CA HIS A 82 -28.37 -3.51 -2.64
C HIS A 82 -27.96 -2.06 -2.95
N LYS A 83 -28.22 -1.14 -2.02
CA LYS A 83 -27.80 0.27 -2.18
C LYS A 83 -26.29 0.39 -2.19
N MET A 84 -25.60 -0.37 -1.32
CA MET A 84 -24.14 -0.40 -1.27
C MET A 84 -23.55 -1.03 -2.55
N ALA A 85 -24.13 -2.13 -3.02
CA ALA A 85 -23.71 -2.77 -4.27
C ALA A 85 -23.87 -1.83 -5.49
N ALA A 86 -25.00 -1.16 -5.60
CA ALA A 86 -25.24 -0.18 -6.67
C ALA A 86 -24.24 1.00 -6.61
N PHE A 87 -23.97 1.52 -5.41
CA PHE A 87 -22.98 2.56 -5.22
C PHE A 87 -21.57 2.11 -5.61
N THR A 88 -21.12 0.92 -5.18
CA THR A 88 -19.78 0.42 -5.52
C THR A 88 -19.63 0.19 -7.01
N ALA A 89 -20.65 -0.34 -7.68
CA ALA A 89 -20.67 -0.57 -9.13
C ALA A 89 -20.54 0.74 -9.94
N ASP A 90 -21.08 1.84 -9.44
CA ASP A 90 -20.93 3.16 -10.06
C ASP A 90 -19.60 3.86 -9.70
N TYR A 91 -19.20 3.77 -8.44
CA TYR A 91 -18.05 4.51 -7.90
C TYR A 91 -16.72 3.93 -8.34
N LEU A 92 -16.53 2.60 -8.27
CA LEU A 92 -15.21 1.99 -8.48
C LEU A 92 -14.67 2.20 -9.88
N PRO A 93 -15.42 2.03 -10.98
CA PRO A 93 -14.88 2.26 -12.33
C PRO A 93 -14.37 3.69 -12.57
N LYS A 94 -14.95 4.67 -11.88
CA LYS A 94 -14.57 6.10 -11.97
C LYS A 94 -13.30 6.43 -11.16
N ASN A 95 -12.81 5.49 -10.36
CA ASN A 95 -11.71 5.68 -9.42
C ASN A 95 -10.53 4.73 -9.67
N GLY A 96 -10.37 4.22 -10.89
CA GLY A 96 -9.25 3.34 -11.27
C GLY A 96 -7.88 4.03 -11.33
N ASP A 97 -7.82 5.35 -11.17
CA ASP A 97 -6.60 6.17 -11.13
C ASP A 97 -5.97 6.27 -9.73
N LEU A 98 -6.63 5.74 -8.71
CA LEU A 98 -6.13 5.78 -7.34
C LEU A 98 -4.80 5.03 -7.20
N SER A 99 -3.92 5.58 -6.35
CA SER A 99 -2.63 4.97 -6.00
C SER A 99 -2.65 4.24 -4.66
N GLY A 100 -3.76 4.32 -3.92
CA GLY A 100 -3.99 3.63 -2.66
C GLY A 100 -5.34 4.00 -2.05
N PHE A 101 -5.71 3.30 -0.98
CA PHE A 101 -6.92 3.59 -0.23
C PHE A 101 -6.71 3.37 1.27
N ILE A 102 -7.15 4.32 2.11
CA ILE A 102 -7.14 4.20 3.56
C ILE A 102 -8.57 4.05 4.06
N VAL A 103 -8.85 2.93 4.69
CA VAL A 103 -10.20 2.57 5.15
C VAL A 103 -10.34 2.66 6.66
N CYS A 104 -11.55 3.00 7.13
CA CYS A 104 -11.87 3.04 8.56
C CYS A 104 -12.07 1.62 9.10
N ALA A 105 -11.23 1.21 10.05
CA ALA A 105 -11.28 -0.09 10.69
C ALA A 105 -12.64 -0.38 11.35
N LYS A 106 -13.04 -1.65 11.34
CA LYS A 106 -14.24 -2.19 12.01
C LYS A 106 -15.58 -1.66 11.49
N SER A 107 -15.60 -0.82 10.45
CA SER A 107 -16.84 -0.35 9.83
C SER A 107 -17.47 -1.46 8.99
N PRO A 108 -18.80 -1.67 9.03
CA PRO A 108 -19.48 -2.65 8.17
C PRO A 108 -19.40 -2.30 6.68
N SER A 109 -19.13 -1.04 6.35
CA SER A 109 -18.90 -0.57 4.97
C SER A 109 -17.43 -0.60 4.60
N CYS A 110 -16.53 -0.07 5.47
CA CYS A 110 -15.15 0.26 5.12
C CYS A 110 -14.09 -0.69 5.73
N GLY A 111 -14.39 -1.46 6.78
CA GLY A 111 -13.37 -2.29 7.44
C GLY A 111 -12.77 -3.33 6.50
N MET A 112 -11.44 -3.43 6.49
CA MET A 112 -10.72 -4.35 5.59
C MET A 112 -10.69 -5.78 6.13
N GLU A 113 -10.66 -5.93 7.44
CA GLU A 113 -10.59 -7.22 8.11
C GLU A 113 -11.22 -7.17 9.50
N ARG A 114 -11.54 -8.33 10.06
CA ARG A 114 -12.04 -8.47 11.44
C ARG A 114 -13.28 -7.62 11.76
N VAL A 115 -14.09 -7.29 10.74
CA VAL A 115 -15.39 -6.67 10.95
C VAL A 115 -16.30 -7.68 11.63
N ARG A 116 -17.13 -7.22 12.56
CA ARG A 116 -18.09 -8.08 13.25
C ARG A 116 -19.17 -8.57 12.28
N LEU A 117 -19.29 -9.88 12.18
CA LEU A 117 -20.30 -10.58 11.39
C LEU A 117 -21.24 -11.30 12.35
N TYR A 118 -22.50 -10.93 12.33
CA TYR A 118 -23.54 -11.48 13.21
C TYR A 118 -24.34 -12.56 12.49
N ASP A 119 -24.95 -13.48 13.22
CA ASP A 119 -26.02 -14.34 12.69
C ASP A 119 -27.32 -13.53 12.49
N GLU A 120 -28.31 -14.12 11.82
CA GLU A 120 -29.60 -13.47 11.54
C GLU A 120 -30.33 -13.00 12.81
N ASN A 121 -30.14 -13.71 13.92
CA ASN A 121 -30.75 -13.38 15.22
C ASN A 121 -29.92 -12.34 15.99
N GLY A 122 -28.73 -12.00 15.54
CA GLY A 122 -27.83 -11.03 16.19
C GLY A 122 -27.16 -11.55 17.47
N ASN A 123 -27.26 -12.85 17.76
CA ASN A 123 -26.82 -13.46 19.02
C ASN A 123 -25.37 -13.97 18.96
N ARG A 124 -24.87 -14.34 17.78
CA ARG A 124 -23.49 -14.81 17.57
C ARG A 124 -22.73 -13.78 16.74
N CYS A 125 -21.50 -13.50 17.14
CA CYS A 125 -20.63 -12.55 16.44
C CYS A 125 -19.25 -13.17 16.20
N ARG A 126 -18.82 -13.20 14.94
CA ARG A 126 -17.45 -13.55 14.53
C ARG A 126 -16.73 -12.29 14.07
N LYS A 127 -15.40 -12.24 14.25
CA LYS A 127 -14.56 -11.13 13.77
C LYS A 127 -13.83 -11.57 12.50
N GLU A 128 -14.57 -11.87 11.46
CA GLU A 128 -14.02 -12.40 10.19
C GLU A 128 -14.60 -11.69 8.95
N GLY A 129 -15.51 -10.74 9.15
CA GLY A 129 -16.13 -10.01 8.06
C GLY A 129 -15.20 -8.95 7.43
N VAL A 130 -15.54 -8.57 6.20
CA VAL A 130 -15.01 -7.46 5.44
C VAL A 130 -16.15 -6.51 5.14
N GLY A 131 -15.94 -5.20 5.27
CA GLY A 131 -16.93 -4.20 4.93
C GLY A 131 -17.29 -4.25 3.45
N LEU A 132 -18.57 -4.12 3.10
CA LEU A 132 -19.07 -4.38 1.75
C LEU A 132 -18.41 -3.51 0.68
N PHE A 133 -18.18 -2.22 0.97
CA PHE A 133 -17.45 -1.32 0.07
C PHE A 133 -16.00 -1.81 -0.14
N THR A 134 -15.33 -2.16 0.95
CA THR A 134 -13.92 -2.59 0.86
C THR A 134 -13.78 -3.95 0.20
N ALA A 135 -14.72 -4.87 0.41
CA ALA A 135 -14.74 -6.15 -0.31
C ALA A 135 -14.80 -5.93 -1.83
N ALA A 136 -15.74 -5.10 -2.29
CA ALA A 136 -15.85 -4.75 -3.71
C ALA A 136 -14.61 -4.00 -4.24
N LEU A 137 -14.01 -3.12 -3.43
CA LEU A 137 -12.77 -2.41 -3.77
C LEU A 137 -11.60 -3.38 -4.00
N LEU A 138 -11.41 -4.34 -3.09
CA LEU A 138 -10.33 -5.34 -3.16
C LEU A 138 -10.52 -6.32 -4.32
N GLU A 139 -11.75 -6.66 -4.65
CA GLU A 139 -12.10 -7.51 -5.79
C GLU A 139 -11.86 -6.79 -7.12
N THR A 140 -12.30 -5.54 -7.22
CA THR A 140 -12.16 -4.73 -8.45
C THR A 140 -10.71 -4.34 -8.71
N PHE A 141 -9.94 -3.99 -7.66
CA PHE A 141 -8.56 -3.52 -7.75
C PHE A 141 -7.60 -4.32 -6.86
N PRO A 142 -7.33 -5.60 -7.15
CA PRO A 142 -6.50 -6.47 -6.31
C PRO A 142 -5.04 -5.98 -6.17
N TRP A 143 -4.58 -5.14 -7.08
CA TRP A 143 -3.26 -4.51 -7.06
C TRP A 143 -3.18 -3.25 -6.19
N LEU A 144 -4.33 -2.64 -5.83
CA LEU A 144 -4.37 -1.39 -5.10
C LEU A 144 -3.84 -1.58 -3.67
N PRO A 145 -2.92 -0.72 -3.18
CA PRO A 145 -2.62 -0.66 -1.76
C PRO A 145 -3.86 -0.21 -0.97
N VAL A 146 -4.38 -1.09 -0.13
CA VAL A 146 -5.45 -0.77 0.81
C VAL A 146 -4.95 -1.07 2.22
N GLU A 147 -5.19 -0.16 3.18
CA GLU A 147 -4.80 -0.35 4.56
C GLU A 147 -5.81 0.31 5.52
N GLU A 148 -5.95 -0.24 6.72
CA GLU A 148 -6.79 0.33 7.78
C GLU A 148 -6.05 1.38 8.61
N ASP A 149 -6.78 2.40 9.06
CA ASP A 149 -6.27 3.42 9.95
C ASP A 149 -5.60 2.84 11.21
N GLY A 150 -6.17 1.80 11.79
CA GLY A 150 -5.60 1.13 12.96
C GLY A 150 -4.25 0.45 12.68
N ARG A 151 -4.11 -0.17 11.52
CA ARG A 151 -2.89 -0.88 11.11
C ARG A 151 -1.75 0.06 10.69
N LEU A 152 -2.09 1.25 10.21
CA LEU A 152 -1.09 2.28 9.90
C LEU A 152 -0.38 2.86 11.15
N HIS A 153 -0.74 2.46 12.37
CA HIS A 153 0.08 2.71 13.56
C HIS A 153 1.30 1.79 13.67
N ASP A 154 1.26 0.63 13.02
CA ASP A 154 2.43 -0.24 12.92
C ASP A 154 3.43 0.36 11.89
N PRO A 155 4.70 0.62 12.28
CA PRO A 155 5.67 1.28 11.40
C PRO A 155 6.01 0.45 10.16
N VAL A 156 6.03 -0.89 10.25
CA VAL A 156 6.34 -1.77 9.12
C VAL A 156 5.21 -1.76 8.10
N LEU A 157 3.96 -1.84 8.56
CA LEU A 157 2.78 -1.80 7.68
C LEU A 157 2.60 -0.41 7.06
N ARG A 158 2.88 0.65 7.84
CA ARG A 158 2.85 2.03 7.37
C ARG A 158 3.86 2.25 6.25
N GLU A 159 5.12 1.87 6.46
CA GLU A 159 6.17 1.98 5.44
C GLU A 159 5.80 1.20 4.19
N ASN A 160 5.42 -0.08 4.33
CA ASN A 160 5.00 -0.92 3.20
C ASN A 160 3.84 -0.33 2.41
N PHE A 161 2.83 0.22 3.09
CA PHE A 161 1.72 0.89 2.43
C PHE A 161 2.19 2.10 1.61
N VAL A 162 3.01 2.97 2.19
CA VAL A 162 3.52 4.18 1.53
C VAL A 162 4.41 3.82 0.34
N GLU A 163 5.35 2.89 0.47
CA GLU A 163 6.18 2.40 -0.64
C GLU A 163 5.33 1.94 -1.83
N ARG A 164 4.29 1.16 -1.57
CA ARG A 164 3.36 0.66 -2.59
C ARG A 164 2.57 1.78 -3.26
N VAL A 165 2.15 2.78 -2.50
CA VAL A 165 1.44 3.97 -3.01
C VAL A 165 2.30 4.72 -4.01
N PHE A 166 3.56 5.00 -3.67
CA PHE A 166 4.47 5.74 -4.57
C PHE A 166 4.84 4.90 -5.80
N ALA A 167 5.08 3.60 -5.64
CA ALA A 167 5.35 2.69 -6.77
C ALA A 167 4.16 2.62 -7.76
N LEU A 168 2.93 2.46 -7.25
CA LEU A 168 1.75 2.44 -8.10
C LEU A 168 1.48 3.79 -8.76
N HIS A 169 1.71 4.90 -8.04
CA HIS A 169 1.59 6.23 -8.61
C HIS A 169 2.51 6.42 -9.81
N GLU A 170 3.78 6.03 -9.70
CA GLU A 170 4.73 6.12 -10.80
C GLU A 170 4.30 5.29 -12.01
N LEU A 171 3.77 4.08 -11.79
CA LEU A 171 3.16 3.27 -12.85
C LEU A 171 1.96 3.97 -13.51
N ASN A 172 1.06 4.55 -12.72
CA ASN A 172 -0.10 5.27 -13.23
C ASN A 172 0.30 6.49 -14.07
N VAL A 173 1.32 7.24 -13.61
CA VAL A 173 1.88 8.38 -14.36
C VAL A 173 2.51 7.92 -15.67
N MET A 174 3.29 6.84 -15.65
CA MET A 174 3.90 6.27 -16.86
C MET A 174 2.83 5.86 -17.88
N ARG A 175 1.77 5.18 -17.45
CA ARG A 175 0.66 4.79 -18.32
C ARG A 175 -0.03 6.00 -18.93
N LYS A 176 -0.30 7.03 -18.12
CA LYS A 176 -0.96 8.27 -18.56
C LYS A 176 -0.13 9.04 -19.60
N ASN A 177 1.20 9.01 -19.48
CA ASN A 177 2.13 9.69 -20.38
C ASN A 177 2.41 8.91 -21.68
N GLY A 178 1.85 7.71 -21.83
CA GLY A 178 2.07 6.81 -22.94
C GLY A 178 3.13 5.75 -22.65
N LEU A 179 2.72 4.49 -22.78
CA LEU A 179 3.59 3.35 -22.51
C LEU A 179 4.62 3.18 -23.63
N THR A 180 5.87 2.94 -23.24
CA THR A 180 6.93 2.50 -24.16
C THR A 180 7.67 1.32 -23.52
N ARG A 181 8.20 0.40 -24.37
CA ARG A 181 9.06 -0.71 -23.88
C ARG A 181 10.23 -0.22 -23.06
N ARG A 182 10.86 0.88 -23.46
CA ARG A 182 11.98 1.49 -22.75
C ARG A 182 11.57 1.98 -21.36
N ALA A 183 10.47 2.71 -21.24
CA ALA A 183 9.99 3.21 -19.93
C ALA A 183 9.68 2.06 -18.96
N LEU A 184 9.08 0.97 -19.44
CA LEU A 184 8.81 -0.23 -18.64
C LEU A 184 10.10 -0.92 -18.15
N LEU A 185 11.10 -1.06 -19.02
CA LEU A 185 12.40 -1.63 -18.66
C LEU A 185 13.17 -0.75 -17.68
N ASP A 186 13.18 0.56 -17.91
CA ASP A 186 13.85 1.55 -17.06
C ASP A 186 13.18 1.56 -15.66
N PHE A 187 11.85 1.55 -15.60
CA PHE A 187 11.11 1.42 -14.36
C PHE A 187 11.48 0.14 -13.61
N HIS A 188 11.38 -1.02 -14.27
CA HIS A 188 11.72 -2.29 -13.65
C HIS A 188 13.17 -2.31 -13.13
N SER A 189 14.10 -1.77 -13.92
CA SER A 189 15.52 -1.69 -13.52
C SER A 189 15.72 -0.91 -12.23
N ARG A 190 14.98 0.19 -12.04
CA ARG A 190 15.07 1.04 -10.83
C ARG A 190 14.45 0.38 -9.59
N TYR A 191 13.51 -0.55 -9.76
CA TYR A 191 12.83 -1.24 -8.66
C TYR A 191 13.49 -2.57 -8.25
N LYS A 192 14.53 -3.03 -8.93
CA LYS A 192 15.13 -4.37 -8.71
C LYS A 192 15.53 -4.63 -7.25
N LEU A 193 16.24 -3.70 -6.61
CA LEU A 193 16.68 -3.86 -5.23
C LEU A 193 15.50 -3.82 -4.24
N GLN A 194 14.50 -3.00 -4.51
CA GLN A 194 13.28 -2.95 -3.70
C GLN A 194 12.49 -4.26 -3.80
N LEU A 195 12.28 -4.79 -5.00
CA LEU A 195 11.62 -6.08 -5.21
C LEU A 195 12.35 -7.22 -4.51
N LEU A 196 13.70 -7.22 -4.55
CA LEU A 196 14.54 -8.20 -3.87
C LEU A 196 14.37 -8.12 -2.34
N ALA A 197 14.21 -6.92 -1.77
CA ALA A 197 13.95 -6.71 -0.35
C ALA A 197 12.57 -7.24 0.09
N HIS A 198 11.56 -7.10 -0.76
CA HIS A 198 10.21 -7.55 -0.44
C HIS A 198 10.03 -9.07 -0.59
N HIS A 199 10.42 -9.64 -1.74
CA HIS A 199 10.19 -11.08 -2.00
C HIS A 199 11.17 -11.66 -3.02
N GLN A 200 12.18 -12.38 -2.54
CA GLN A 200 13.25 -12.94 -3.40
C GLN A 200 12.74 -13.91 -4.47
N ALA A 201 11.76 -14.77 -4.17
CA ALA A 201 11.20 -15.69 -5.16
C ALA A 201 10.47 -14.90 -6.28
N GLY A 202 9.56 -13.99 -5.92
CA GLY A 202 8.86 -13.16 -6.89
C GLY A 202 9.81 -12.28 -7.71
N TYR A 203 10.90 -11.78 -7.11
CA TYR A 203 11.95 -11.07 -7.86
C TYR A 203 12.58 -11.94 -8.95
N ARG A 204 12.83 -13.24 -8.67
CA ARG A 204 13.36 -14.18 -9.66
C ARG A 204 12.36 -14.51 -10.75
N GLU A 205 11.07 -14.56 -10.43
CA GLU A 205 9.99 -14.87 -11.37
C GLU A 205 9.65 -13.69 -12.28
N ILE A 206 9.68 -12.45 -11.77
CA ILE A 206 9.33 -11.26 -12.57
C ILE A 206 10.40 -10.92 -13.61
N GLY A 207 11.67 -11.28 -13.37
CA GLY A 207 12.77 -11.00 -14.30
C GLY A 207 12.57 -11.61 -15.69
N PRO A 208 12.37 -12.94 -15.83
CA PRO A 208 12.04 -13.58 -17.10
C PRO A 208 10.77 -13.02 -17.75
N PHE A 209 9.74 -12.70 -16.97
CA PHE A 209 8.53 -12.06 -17.48
C PHE A 209 8.84 -10.70 -18.12
N VAL A 210 9.66 -9.86 -17.49
CA VAL A 210 10.06 -8.57 -18.07
C VAL A 210 10.96 -8.77 -19.29
N ALA A 211 11.79 -9.80 -19.33
CA ALA A 211 12.62 -10.12 -20.49
C ALA A 211 11.79 -10.50 -21.72
N SER A 212 10.60 -11.09 -21.54
CA SER A 212 9.67 -11.41 -22.65
C SER A 212 8.88 -10.19 -23.18
N LEU A 213 9.10 -8.97 -22.67
CA LEU A 213 8.40 -7.76 -23.12
C LEU A 213 8.43 -7.57 -24.65
N HIS A 214 9.50 -8.01 -25.31
CA HIS A 214 9.65 -7.89 -26.76
C HIS A 214 8.66 -8.79 -27.55
N GLU A 215 8.11 -9.82 -26.91
CA GLU A 215 7.13 -10.76 -27.48
C GLU A 215 5.68 -10.25 -27.40
N TRP A 216 5.45 -9.14 -26.68
CA TRP A 216 4.11 -8.58 -26.48
C TRP A 216 3.81 -7.50 -27.53
N ASP A 217 2.75 -7.71 -28.30
CA ASP A 217 2.25 -6.70 -29.24
C ASP A 217 1.45 -5.62 -28.53
N ASP A 218 0.67 -5.97 -27.50
CA ASP A 218 -0.12 -5.06 -26.68
C ASP A 218 0.62 -4.66 -25.39
N LEU A 219 1.12 -3.43 -25.36
CA LEU A 219 1.83 -2.88 -24.19
C LEU A 219 0.88 -2.61 -23.01
N ASP A 220 -0.38 -2.32 -23.23
CA ASP A 220 -1.36 -2.17 -22.15
C ASP A 220 -1.66 -3.49 -21.46
N ALA A 221 -1.80 -4.57 -22.22
CA ALA A 221 -1.96 -5.92 -21.67
C ALA A 221 -0.72 -6.34 -20.88
N PHE A 222 0.50 -6.09 -21.39
CA PHE A 222 1.73 -6.31 -20.65
C PHE A 222 1.76 -5.49 -19.35
N PHE A 223 1.44 -4.20 -19.44
CA PHE A 223 1.43 -3.30 -18.27
C PHE A 223 0.51 -3.81 -17.16
N VAL A 224 -0.71 -4.25 -17.50
CA VAL A 224 -1.66 -4.81 -16.53
C VAL A 224 -1.05 -6.03 -15.83
N ALA A 225 -0.52 -6.99 -16.60
CA ALA A 225 0.09 -8.19 -16.04
C ALA A 225 1.35 -7.87 -15.21
N TYR A 226 2.18 -6.92 -15.66
CA TYR A 226 3.37 -6.47 -14.94
C TYR A 226 3.01 -5.78 -13.62
N ARG A 227 2.04 -4.83 -13.64
CA ARG A 227 1.55 -4.15 -12.45
C ARG A 227 1.07 -5.15 -11.40
N ASP A 228 0.27 -6.13 -11.80
CA ASP A 228 -0.31 -7.12 -10.88
C ASP A 228 0.79 -7.97 -10.22
N LYS A 229 1.80 -8.40 -11.00
CA LYS A 229 2.98 -9.12 -10.48
C LYS A 229 3.80 -8.25 -9.53
N LEU A 230 4.13 -7.01 -9.93
CA LEU A 230 4.88 -6.06 -9.13
C LEU A 230 4.20 -5.79 -7.79
N MET A 231 2.91 -5.44 -7.82
CA MET A 231 2.16 -5.10 -6.61
C MET A 231 1.95 -6.31 -5.70
N THR A 232 1.87 -7.53 -6.25
CA THR A 232 1.85 -8.77 -5.48
C THR A 232 3.17 -8.99 -4.72
N ILE A 233 4.31 -8.71 -5.34
CA ILE A 233 5.63 -8.78 -4.69
C ILE A 233 5.71 -7.72 -3.57
N LEU A 234 5.40 -6.47 -3.88
CA LEU A 234 5.48 -5.35 -2.94
C LEU A 234 4.46 -5.46 -1.78
N LYS A 235 3.38 -6.22 -1.94
CA LYS A 235 2.39 -6.46 -0.88
C LYS A 235 3.00 -7.17 0.34
N LYS A 236 4.07 -7.92 0.17
CA LYS A 236 4.80 -8.56 1.28
C LYS A 236 5.75 -7.53 1.90
N PRO A 237 5.60 -7.16 3.18
CA PRO A 237 6.54 -6.25 3.83
C PRO A 237 7.97 -6.77 3.73
N ALA A 238 8.91 -5.87 3.44
CA ALA A 238 10.31 -6.24 3.36
C ALA A 238 10.82 -6.65 4.74
N SER A 239 11.40 -7.84 4.83
CA SER A 239 11.91 -8.36 6.09
C SER A 239 13.34 -7.88 6.35
N ARG A 240 13.71 -7.79 7.63
CA ARG A 240 15.09 -7.47 8.05
C ARG A 240 16.12 -8.38 7.37
N LYS A 241 15.82 -9.67 7.26
CA LYS A 241 16.66 -10.66 6.54
C LYS A 241 16.86 -10.29 5.07
N ASN A 242 15.78 -9.92 4.39
CA ASN A 242 15.85 -9.55 2.98
C ASN A 242 16.57 -8.22 2.76
N HIS A 243 16.31 -7.23 3.62
CA HIS A 243 17.06 -5.96 3.60
C HIS A 243 18.55 -6.20 3.81
N THR A 244 18.94 -7.04 4.78
CA THR A 244 20.36 -7.41 5.00
C THR A 244 20.99 -7.98 3.73
N ASN A 245 20.27 -8.88 3.04
CA ASN A 245 20.75 -9.45 1.77
C ASN A 245 20.96 -8.34 0.71
N VAL A 246 20.02 -7.41 0.57
CA VAL A 246 20.15 -6.28 -0.37
C VAL A 246 21.31 -5.37 0.00
N LEU A 247 21.44 -4.99 1.28
CA LEU A 247 22.53 -4.13 1.76
C LEU A 247 23.90 -4.75 1.52
N MET A 248 24.06 -6.08 1.77
CA MET A 248 25.29 -6.80 1.46
C MET A 248 25.57 -6.87 -0.04
N HIS A 249 24.51 -7.01 -0.85
CA HIS A 249 24.64 -6.97 -2.31
C HIS A 249 25.13 -5.59 -2.78
N ILE A 250 24.55 -4.50 -2.25
CA ILE A 250 24.99 -3.13 -2.54
C ILE A 250 26.45 -2.89 -2.10
N GLN A 251 26.84 -3.38 -0.92
CA GLN A 251 28.23 -3.30 -0.46
C GLN A 251 29.20 -3.91 -1.47
N GLY A 252 28.80 -4.97 -2.18
CA GLY A 252 29.59 -5.63 -3.20
C GLY A 252 30.01 -4.70 -4.37
N TYR A 253 29.19 -3.71 -4.71
CA TYR A 253 29.51 -2.71 -5.75
C TYR A 253 30.72 -1.84 -5.37
N PHE A 254 30.93 -1.60 -4.08
CA PHE A 254 32.03 -0.78 -3.57
C PHE A 254 33.31 -1.60 -3.28
N ARG A 255 33.36 -2.87 -3.69
CA ARG A 255 34.46 -3.78 -3.35
C ARG A 255 35.86 -3.24 -3.72
N ASN A 256 35.95 -2.55 -4.86
CA ASN A 256 37.23 -2.04 -5.40
C ASN A 256 37.54 -0.62 -4.94
N GLN A 257 36.54 0.13 -4.44
CA GLN A 257 36.67 1.51 -4.02
C GLN A 257 37.01 1.64 -2.52
N LEU A 258 36.42 0.79 -1.70
CA LEU A 258 36.61 0.83 -0.25
C LEU A 258 37.84 0.00 0.19
N ASN A 259 38.62 0.56 1.11
CA ASN A 259 39.70 -0.17 1.77
C ASN A 259 39.15 -1.21 2.79
N SER A 260 40.03 -2.05 3.34
CA SER A 260 39.60 -3.14 4.24
C SER A 260 38.90 -2.65 5.50
N ARG A 261 39.32 -1.51 6.08
CA ARG A 261 38.71 -0.91 7.25
C ARG A 261 37.29 -0.43 6.93
N GLN A 262 37.11 0.35 5.87
CA GLN A 262 35.81 0.87 5.43
C GLN A 262 34.81 -0.26 5.13
N ARG A 263 35.26 -1.34 4.45
CA ARG A 263 34.44 -2.52 4.21
C ARG A 263 34.03 -3.23 5.50
N GLY A 264 34.95 -3.30 6.47
CA GLY A 264 34.67 -3.85 7.81
C GLY A 264 33.62 -3.04 8.54
N GLU A 265 33.80 -1.73 8.65
CA GLU A 265 32.86 -0.80 9.30
C GLU A 265 31.45 -0.87 8.66
N LEU A 266 31.37 -0.83 7.33
CA LEU A 266 30.08 -0.95 6.62
C LEU A 266 29.40 -2.29 6.89
N ARG A 267 30.18 -3.41 6.83
CA ARG A 267 29.66 -4.75 7.16
C ARG A 267 29.11 -4.79 8.58
N ASP A 268 29.84 -4.23 9.54
CA ASP A 268 29.46 -4.27 10.96
C ASP A 268 28.17 -3.46 11.20
N VAL A 269 28.01 -2.31 10.55
CA VAL A 269 26.75 -1.53 10.58
C VAL A 269 25.59 -2.34 9.98
N ILE A 270 25.80 -3.04 8.85
CA ILE A 270 24.77 -3.89 8.24
C ILE A 270 24.42 -5.07 9.19
N LEU A 271 25.40 -5.66 9.86
CA LEU A 271 25.16 -6.75 10.80
C LEU A 271 24.45 -6.27 12.07
N HIS A 272 24.79 -5.08 12.60
CA HIS A 272 24.04 -4.48 13.71
C HIS A 272 22.58 -4.19 13.33
N TYR A 273 22.30 -3.76 12.09
CA TYR A 273 20.93 -3.67 11.58
C TYR A 273 20.27 -5.06 11.57
N ARG A 274 20.94 -6.09 11.02
CA ARG A 274 20.43 -7.47 10.99
C ARG A 274 20.05 -7.98 12.38
N ASP A 275 20.87 -7.67 13.38
CA ASP A 275 20.71 -8.13 14.75
C ASP A 275 19.74 -7.26 15.59
N GLY A 276 19.11 -6.24 14.95
CA GLY A 276 18.10 -5.38 15.59
C GLY A 276 18.68 -4.27 16.49
N LEU A 277 19.96 -3.99 16.40
CA LEU A 277 20.63 -2.96 17.20
C LEU A 277 20.55 -1.56 16.55
N LEU A 278 20.34 -1.50 15.25
CA LEU A 278 20.24 -0.25 14.47
C LEU A 278 19.01 -0.27 13.55
N PRO A 279 18.41 0.90 13.27
CA PRO A 279 17.40 1.03 12.20
C PRO A 279 18.05 0.89 10.83
N ILE A 280 17.23 0.57 9.80
CA ILE A 280 17.70 0.43 8.42
C ILE A 280 18.34 1.71 7.86
N LEU A 281 17.92 2.86 8.37
CA LEU A 281 18.45 4.16 7.95
C LEU A 281 19.97 4.29 8.21
N ALA A 282 20.50 3.62 9.25
CA ALA A 282 21.93 3.68 9.56
C ALA A 282 22.81 3.11 8.42
N PRO A 283 22.66 1.84 7.98
CA PRO A 283 23.42 1.34 6.84
C PRO A 283 23.09 2.05 5.53
N LEU A 284 21.85 2.49 5.30
CA LEU A 284 21.49 3.25 4.09
C LEU A 284 22.20 4.59 4.03
N THR A 285 22.30 5.32 5.13
CA THR A 285 23.03 6.61 5.18
C THR A 285 24.50 6.43 4.83
N LEU A 286 25.15 5.40 5.38
CA LEU A 286 26.55 5.10 5.08
C LEU A 286 26.74 4.66 3.61
N LEU A 287 25.82 3.89 3.05
CA LEU A 287 25.83 3.50 1.65
C LEU A 287 25.59 4.71 0.73
N LYS A 288 24.67 5.62 1.06
CA LYS A 288 24.46 6.88 0.33
C LYS A 288 25.71 7.76 0.36
N HIS A 289 26.41 7.82 1.50
CA HIS A 289 27.70 8.52 1.61
C HIS A 289 28.72 7.93 0.63
N TYR A 290 28.93 6.61 0.63
CA TYR A 290 29.85 5.98 -0.31
C TYR A 290 29.41 6.12 -1.77
N LEU A 291 28.11 6.13 -2.04
CA LEU A 291 27.59 6.35 -3.40
C LEU A 291 27.86 7.78 -3.91
N ALA A 292 27.87 8.77 -3.01
CA ALA A 292 28.25 10.14 -3.34
C ALA A 292 29.77 10.26 -3.63
N GLU A 293 30.59 9.54 -2.85
CA GLU A 293 32.06 9.50 -3.03
C GLU A 293 32.49 8.72 -4.30
N TYR A 294 31.81 7.59 -4.56
CA TYR A 294 32.10 6.65 -5.63
C TYR A 294 30.83 6.36 -6.44
N PRO A 295 30.43 7.29 -7.35
CA PRO A 295 29.18 7.17 -8.10
C PRO A 295 29.13 5.90 -8.95
N ASP A 296 28.07 5.09 -8.74
CA ASP A 296 27.74 3.95 -9.58
C ASP A 296 26.41 4.23 -10.31
N ARG A 297 26.43 4.15 -11.65
CA ARG A 297 25.31 4.54 -12.49
C ARG A 297 24.05 3.70 -12.21
N TYR A 298 24.19 2.43 -11.92
CA TYR A 298 23.05 1.56 -11.61
C TYR A 298 22.49 1.86 -10.22
N LEU A 299 23.34 1.95 -9.18
CA LEU A 299 22.90 2.20 -7.82
C LEU A 299 22.22 3.57 -7.68
N MET A 300 22.75 4.60 -8.36
CA MET A 300 22.17 5.95 -8.34
C MET A 300 20.72 6.00 -8.86
N THR A 301 20.29 5.03 -9.65
CA THR A 301 18.93 4.97 -10.17
C THR A 301 17.98 4.15 -9.29
N GLN A 302 18.47 3.45 -8.27
CA GLN A 302 17.66 2.52 -7.51
C GLN A 302 16.71 3.20 -6.52
N ASN A 303 15.41 2.97 -6.68
CA ASN A 303 14.37 3.48 -5.78
C ASN A 303 14.49 2.92 -4.34
N TYR A 304 15.26 1.86 -4.16
CA TYR A 304 15.51 1.27 -2.84
C TYR A 304 16.08 2.26 -1.83
N PHE A 305 16.89 3.20 -2.28
CA PHE A 305 17.46 4.25 -1.41
C PHE A 305 16.40 5.27 -1.00
N ASP A 306 15.52 5.66 -1.93
CA ASP A 306 14.53 6.73 -1.74
C ASP A 306 13.17 6.32 -2.36
N PRO A 307 12.45 5.33 -1.76
CA PRO A 307 11.20 4.81 -2.33
C PRO A 307 10.00 5.76 -2.14
N TYR A 308 10.15 6.76 -1.28
CA TYR A 308 9.19 7.82 -0.95
C TYR A 308 9.96 9.02 -0.37
N PRO A 309 9.34 10.20 -0.19
CA PRO A 309 10.02 11.37 0.39
C PRO A 309 10.60 11.10 1.78
N ASP A 310 11.88 11.43 1.97
CA ASP A 310 12.62 11.18 3.23
C ASP A 310 11.98 11.87 4.45
N ASP A 311 11.34 13.04 4.24
CA ASP A 311 10.68 13.81 5.30
C ASP A 311 9.49 13.07 5.97
N LEU A 312 8.99 11.98 5.37
CA LEU A 312 8.01 11.10 6.02
C LEU A 312 8.59 10.31 7.20
N GLY A 313 9.91 10.20 7.33
CA GLY A 313 10.61 9.63 8.48
C GLY A 313 10.30 8.17 8.79
N LEU A 314 9.84 7.37 7.82
CA LEU A 314 9.30 6.03 8.07
C LEU A 314 10.35 4.98 8.41
N ARG A 315 11.63 5.19 8.05
CA ARG A 315 12.76 4.26 8.27
C ARG A 315 13.52 4.47 9.58
N LEU A 316 12.97 5.27 10.48
CA LEU A 316 13.61 5.59 11.78
C LEU A 316 13.38 4.50 12.81
N ALA A 317 12.34 3.68 12.71
CA ALA A 317 12.04 2.66 13.70
C ALA A 317 13.05 1.51 13.66
N VAL A 318 13.44 1.05 14.85
CA VAL A 318 14.11 -0.24 15.04
C VAL A 318 13.00 -1.30 15.14
N THR A 319 12.70 -1.97 14.03
CA THR A 319 11.60 -2.96 13.90
C THR A 319 12.15 -4.38 13.88
#